data_60227828d806624800b312ac71b72246
#
_entry.id   60227828d806624800b312ac71b72246
#
_cell.length_a   1.000
_cell.length_b   1.000
_cell.length_c   1.000
_cell.angle_alpha   90.00
_cell.angle_beta   90.00
_cell.angle_gamma   90.00
#
_symmetry.space_group_name_H-M   'P 1'
#
loop_
_entity.id
_entity.type
_entity.pdbx_description
1 polymer ?
#
loop_
_entity_poly.entity_id
_entity_poly.type
_entity_poly.pdbx_seq_one_letter_code
_entity_poly.pdbx_strand_id
1 'polypeptide(L)'
;MEHISTFPLPPVTLVLGGARSGKSTHAERLATGSLFGAVPRPAVYIATAEAGDVEMATRIMAHRARRGGAWTTIEEPLKLAEALQTAAAHGQPVLVDCLTLWLSNLMHAEADLDEATDDLVMALDGYGAPVVFVSNEVGLGLVPETPLGRAFRDAQGRLNMRMAEQADRVILMAAGLPLLMKDRPVRA
;
A
#
# COMPACT_ATOMS: atom_id res chain seq x y z
N MET A 1 -16.49 16.44 12.17
CA MET A 1 -15.28 16.00 11.44
C MET A 1 -14.31 15.57 12.51
N GLU A 2 -14.24 14.26 12.79
CA GLU A 2 -13.23 13.74 13.72
C GLU A 2 -11.86 13.98 13.10
N HIS A 3 -11.00 14.67 13.85
CA HIS A 3 -9.61 14.89 13.46
C HIS A 3 -8.93 13.53 13.32
N ILE A 4 -8.47 13.18 12.11
CA ILE A 4 -7.57 12.06 11.92
C ILE A 4 -6.39 12.32 12.85
N SER A 5 -6.33 11.53 13.92
CA SER A 5 -5.34 11.71 14.99
C SER A 5 -3.93 11.78 14.42
N THR A 6 -3.19 12.80 14.83
CA THR A 6 -1.79 13.05 14.44
C THR A 6 -0.80 12.11 15.15
N PHE A 7 -1.27 11.13 15.93
CA PHE A 7 -0.46 10.33 16.84
C PHE A 7 -0.31 8.89 16.39
N PRO A 8 0.71 8.25 16.98
CA PRO A 8 1.78 7.66 16.15
C PRO A 8 1.14 6.84 15.04
N LEU A 9 1.82 6.72 13.92
CA LEU A 9 1.38 5.84 12.83
C LEU A 9 1.14 4.45 13.43
N PRO A 10 -0.09 3.88 13.33
CA PRO A 10 -0.35 2.56 13.90
C PRO A 10 0.50 1.50 13.20
N PRO A 11 0.68 0.31 13.79
CA PRO A 11 1.50 -0.74 13.23
C PRO A 11 1.17 -1.04 11.77
N VAL A 12 -0.11 -1.17 11.43
CA VAL A 12 -0.55 -1.44 10.05
C VAL A 12 -1.62 -0.44 9.62
N THR A 13 -1.35 0.28 8.53
CA THR A 13 -2.31 1.20 7.91
C THR A 13 -2.57 0.80 6.46
N LEU A 14 -3.84 0.71 6.07
CA LEU A 14 -4.28 0.49 4.69
C LEU A 14 -4.90 1.77 4.12
N VAL A 15 -4.37 2.26 3.00
CA VAL A 15 -4.89 3.41 2.26
C VAL A 15 -5.50 2.94 0.95
N LEU A 16 -6.81 2.97 0.89
CA LEU A 16 -7.63 2.59 -0.26
C LEU A 16 -8.02 3.80 -1.10
N GLY A 17 -8.41 3.57 -2.35
CA GLY A 17 -9.03 4.59 -3.19
C GLY A 17 -8.90 4.30 -4.67
N GLY A 18 -9.72 4.97 -5.48
CA GLY A 18 -9.69 4.86 -6.93
C GLY A 18 -8.42 5.43 -7.57
N ALA A 19 -8.30 5.30 -8.89
CA ALA A 19 -7.24 5.95 -9.64
C ALA A 19 -7.27 7.47 -9.41
N ARG A 20 -6.09 8.07 -9.24
CA ARG A 20 -5.92 9.54 -9.03
C ARG A 20 -6.68 10.12 -7.82
N SER A 21 -7.06 9.30 -6.84
CA SER A 21 -7.74 9.74 -5.61
C SER A 21 -6.85 10.50 -4.62
N GLY A 22 -5.52 10.51 -4.83
CA GLY A 22 -4.55 11.11 -3.90
C GLY A 22 -3.95 10.12 -2.89
N LYS A 23 -4.29 8.81 -2.97
CA LYS A 23 -3.88 7.80 -2.00
C LYS A 23 -2.36 7.67 -1.82
N SER A 24 -1.57 7.58 -2.92
CA SER A 24 -0.10 7.45 -2.81
C SER A 24 0.51 8.67 -2.12
N THR A 25 0.09 9.90 -2.49
CA THR A 25 0.57 11.13 -1.84
C THR A 25 0.22 11.17 -0.36
N HIS A 26 -0.99 10.73 0.00
CA HIS A 26 -1.41 10.66 1.40
C HIS A 26 -0.59 9.62 2.18
N ALA A 27 -0.39 8.44 1.60
CA ALA A 27 0.41 7.37 2.19
C ALA A 27 1.89 7.74 2.36
N GLU A 28 2.50 8.43 1.37
CA GLU A 28 3.85 8.98 1.47
C GLU A 28 3.99 9.93 2.65
N ARG A 29 3.01 10.84 2.84
CA ARG A 29 3.01 11.78 3.97
C ARG A 29 2.78 11.08 5.31
N LEU A 30 1.98 10.04 5.36
CA LEU A 30 1.81 9.20 6.56
C LEU A 30 3.13 8.55 6.94
N ALA A 31 3.75 7.80 6.03
CA ALA A 31 4.97 7.05 6.29
C ALA A 31 6.13 7.97 6.73
N THR A 32 6.27 9.14 6.09
CA THR A 32 7.32 10.12 6.46
C THR A 32 6.95 11.02 7.63
N GLY A 33 5.71 10.96 8.12
CA GLY A 33 5.22 11.86 9.19
C GLY A 33 5.04 13.31 8.77
N SER A 34 4.94 13.59 7.44
CA SER A 34 4.88 14.97 6.92
C SER A 34 3.45 15.46 6.62
N LEU A 35 2.41 14.80 7.14
CA LEU A 35 1.00 15.10 6.85
C LEU A 35 0.60 16.55 7.13
N PHE A 36 1.19 17.19 8.12
CA PHE A 36 0.81 18.54 8.56
C PHE A 36 1.96 19.54 8.39
N GLY A 37 2.76 19.37 7.33
CA GLY A 37 3.87 20.27 7.03
C GLY A 37 5.13 20.04 7.86
N ALA A 38 5.19 18.93 8.60
CA ALA A 38 6.41 18.52 9.28
C ALA A 38 7.49 18.11 8.28
N VAL A 39 8.75 18.21 8.69
CA VAL A 39 9.89 17.75 7.88
C VAL A 39 9.79 16.24 7.69
N PRO A 40 9.88 15.72 6.45
CA PRO A 40 9.84 14.28 6.19
C PRO A 40 10.97 13.56 6.92
N ARG A 41 10.61 12.44 7.59
CA ARG A 41 11.56 11.52 8.22
C ARG A 41 11.93 10.40 7.26
N PRO A 42 13.09 9.75 7.44
CA PRO A 42 13.48 8.60 6.65
C PRO A 42 12.42 7.48 6.72
N ALA A 43 12.16 6.86 5.56
CA ALA A 43 11.23 5.75 5.41
C ALA A 43 11.69 4.81 4.29
N VAL A 44 11.23 3.56 4.32
CA VAL A 44 11.46 2.58 3.27
C VAL A 44 10.27 2.57 2.31
N TYR A 45 10.54 2.54 1.02
CA TYR A 45 9.54 2.42 -0.05
C TYR A 45 9.71 1.09 -0.75
N ILE A 46 8.73 0.20 -0.65
CA ILE A 46 8.68 -1.03 -1.43
C ILE A 46 7.85 -0.76 -2.68
N ALA A 47 8.51 -0.79 -3.83
CA ALA A 47 7.90 -0.60 -5.14
C ALA A 47 7.55 -1.95 -5.74
N THR A 48 6.27 -2.18 -5.99
CA THR A 48 5.77 -3.43 -6.61
C THR A 48 5.56 -3.30 -8.12
N ALA A 49 5.72 -2.08 -8.67
CA ALA A 49 5.52 -1.84 -10.09
C ALA A 49 6.67 -2.40 -10.92
N GLU A 50 6.34 -3.16 -11.95
CA GLU A 50 7.25 -3.51 -13.04
C GLU A 50 7.04 -2.59 -14.24
N ALA A 51 8.11 -2.23 -14.92
CA ALA A 51 8.07 -1.43 -16.14
C ALA A 51 7.68 -2.33 -17.34
N GLY A 52 6.42 -2.75 -17.40
CA GLY A 52 5.91 -3.61 -18.47
C GLY A 52 5.75 -2.87 -19.81
N ASP A 53 5.57 -1.55 -19.79
CA ASP A 53 5.44 -0.69 -20.98
C ASP A 53 6.00 0.72 -20.71
N VAL A 54 6.03 1.54 -21.80
CA VAL A 54 6.58 2.91 -21.76
C VAL A 54 5.76 3.84 -20.87
N GLU A 55 4.44 3.66 -20.79
CA GLU A 55 3.57 4.46 -19.92
C GLU A 55 3.89 4.16 -18.46
N MET A 56 3.99 2.89 -18.08
CA MET A 56 4.33 2.47 -16.72
C MET A 56 5.75 2.91 -16.34
N ALA A 57 6.74 2.78 -17.24
CA ALA A 57 8.09 3.28 -17.04
C ALA A 57 8.10 4.79 -16.74
N THR A 58 7.33 5.57 -17.50
CA THR A 58 7.19 7.03 -17.30
C THR A 58 6.55 7.34 -15.94
N ARG A 59 5.53 6.59 -15.54
CA ARG A 59 4.89 6.73 -14.23
C ARG A 59 5.86 6.42 -13.08
N ILE A 60 6.61 5.32 -13.17
CA ILE A 60 7.62 4.94 -12.19
C ILE A 60 8.68 6.05 -12.06
N MET A 61 9.19 6.58 -13.18
CA MET A 61 10.16 7.69 -13.16
C MET A 61 9.58 8.95 -12.50
N ALA A 62 8.33 9.32 -12.82
CA ALA A 62 7.68 10.48 -12.20
C ALA A 62 7.48 10.29 -10.68
N HIS A 63 7.14 9.08 -10.23
CA HIS A 63 7.05 8.76 -8.80
C HIS A 63 8.41 8.81 -8.12
N ARG A 64 9.47 8.27 -8.75
CA ARG A 64 10.85 8.35 -8.23
C ARG A 64 11.33 9.81 -8.11
N ALA A 65 11.07 10.63 -9.12
CA ALA A 65 11.50 12.04 -9.13
C ALA A 65 10.85 12.88 -8.02
N ARG A 66 9.61 12.54 -7.61
CA ARG A 66 8.92 13.23 -6.50
C ARG A 66 9.42 12.81 -5.13
N ARG A 67 10.00 11.62 -5.01
CA ARG A 67 10.54 11.10 -3.77
C ARG A 67 11.91 11.73 -3.55
N GLY A 68 12.01 12.70 -2.65
CA GLY A 68 13.28 13.28 -2.24
C GLY A 68 14.16 12.27 -1.47
N GLY A 69 15.30 12.73 -0.93
CA GLY A 69 16.29 11.88 -0.26
C GLY A 69 15.84 11.20 1.06
N ALA A 70 14.56 11.29 1.42
CA ALA A 70 14.01 10.63 2.62
C ALA A 70 13.70 9.14 2.42
N TRP A 71 13.83 8.59 1.20
CA TRP A 71 13.38 7.24 0.90
C TRP A 71 14.53 6.29 0.57
N THR A 72 14.56 5.14 1.24
CA THR A 72 15.28 3.95 0.78
C THR A 72 14.32 3.11 -0.04
N THR A 73 14.64 2.82 -1.31
CA THR A 73 13.74 2.06 -2.21
C THR A 73 14.17 0.62 -2.35
N ILE A 74 13.23 -0.30 -2.16
CA ILE A 74 13.33 -1.73 -2.47
C ILE A 74 12.36 -1.99 -3.62
N GLU A 75 12.84 -2.58 -4.72
CA GLU A 75 12.00 -2.97 -5.86
C GLU A 75 11.73 -4.47 -5.74
N GLU A 76 10.48 -4.83 -5.49
CA GLU A 76 10.07 -6.23 -5.34
C GLU A 76 8.63 -6.42 -5.87
N PRO A 77 8.48 -7.00 -7.06
CA PRO A 77 7.18 -7.16 -7.70
C PRO A 77 6.37 -8.36 -7.20
N LEU A 78 7.00 -9.39 -6.63
CA LEU A 78 6.36 -10.67 -6.32
C LEU A 78 6.47 -11.06 -4.85
N LYS A 79 7.68 -11.06 -4.30
CA LYS A 79 8.00 -11.60 -2.97
C LYS A 79 7.87 -10.54 -1.87
N LEU A 80 6.67 -9.99 -1.72
CA LEU A 80 6.43 -8.84 -0.84
C LEU A 80 6.74 -9.14 0.63
N ALA A 81 6.49 -10.37 1.10
CA ALA A 81 6.83 -10.80 2.46
C ALA A 81 8.34 -10.75 2.71
N GLU A 82 9.16 -11.22 1.76
CA GLU A 82 10.64 -11.17 1.84
C GLU A 82 11.14 -9.71 1.80
N ALA A 83 10.50 -8.85 0.99
CA ALA A 83 10.82 -7.42 0.94
C ALA A 83 10.55 -6.71 2.27
N LEU A 84 9.45 -7.05 2.96
CA LEU A 84 9.17 -6.55 4.31
C LEU A 84 10.24 -6.98 5.30
N GLN A 85 10.65 -8.25 5.29
CA GLN A 85 11.73 -8.74 6.15
C GLN A 85 13.04 -7.98 5.89
N THR A 86 13.37 -7.72 4.63
CA THR A 86 14.53 -6.90 4.24
C THR A 86 14.39 -5.47 4.77
N ALA A 87 13.20 -4.87 4.65
CA ALA A 87 12.92 -3.52 5.13
C ALA A 87 13.00 -3.40 6.66
N ALA A 88 12.71 -4.47 7.40
CA ALA A 88 12.78 -4.47 8.86
C ALA A 88 14.16 -4.09 9.41
N ALA A 89 15.23 -4.43 8.68
CA ALA A 89 16.61 -4.09 9.06
C ALA A 89 16.85 -2.56 9.18
N HIS A 90 16.03 -1.74 8.55
CA HIS A 90 16.15 -0.27 8.62
C HIS A 90 15.50 0.32 9.87
N GLY A 91 14.60 -0.37 10.57
CA GLY A 91 13.87 0.15 11.73
C GLY A 91 13.03 1.41 11.43
N GLN A 92 12.68 1.63 10.18
CA GLN A 92 11.97 2.81 9.67
C GLN A 92 10.55 2.44 9.23
N PRO A 93 9.60 3.39 9.20
CA PRO A 93 8.30 3.16 8.60
C PRO A 93 8.43 2.68 7.16
N VAL A 94 7.56 1.76 6.75
CA VAL A 94 7.55 1.18 5.40
C VAL A 94 6.30 1.61 4.67
N LEU A 95 6.46 1.99 3.40
CA LEU A 95 5.36 2.20 2.46
C LEU A 95 5.43 1.16 1.35
N VAL A 96 4.34 0.42 1.14
CA VAL A 96 4.16 -0.50 0.01
C VAL A 96 3.25 0.15 -1.03
N ASP A 97 3.77 0.45 -2.21
CA ASP A 97 3.00 1.05 -3.31
C ASP A 97 3.16 0.24 -4.60
N CYS A 98 2.19 -0.65 -4.95
CA CYS A 98 0.90 -0.88 -4.30
C CYS A 98 0.49 -2.36 -4.35
N LEU A 99 -0.41 -2.77 -3.48
CA LEU A 99 -0.96 -4.14 -3.46
C LEU A 99 -1.67 -4.51 -4.78
N THR A 100 -2.21 -3.53 -5.48
CA THR A 100 -2.92 -3.76 -6.75
C THR A 100 -1.98 -4.22 -7.87
N LEU A 101 -0.80 -3.59 -7.99
CA LEU A 101 0.21 -4.02 -8.96
C LEU A 101 0.85 -5.34 -8.53
N TRP A 102 1.10 -5.51 -7.23
CA TRP A 102 1.56 -6.79 -6.70
C TRP A 102 0.61 -7.94 -7.05
N LEU A 103 -0.71 -7.78 -6.81
CA LEU A 103 -1.71 -8.77 -7.20
C LEU A 103 -1.70 -9.05 -8.71
N SER A 104 -1.58 -7.99 -9.53
CA SER A 104 -1.49 -8.14 -10.99
C SER A 104 -0.26 -8.97 -11.39
N ASN A 105 0.89 -8.72 -10.76
CA ASN A 105 2.12 -9.45 -11.03
C ASN A 105 2.00 -10.93 -10.62
N LEU A 106 1.40 -11.21 -9.46
CA LEU A 106 1.13 -12.59 -9.01
C LEU A 106 0.23 -13.34 -9.99
N MET A 107 -0.84 -12.69 -10.47
CA MET A 107 -1.74 -13.30 -11.45
C MET A 107 -1.06 -13.58 -12.80
N HIS A 108 -0.16 -12.70 -13.24
CA HIS A 108 0.63 -12.93 -14.46
C HIS A 108 1.67 -14.04 -14.28
N ALA A 109 2.19 -14.19 -13.07
CA ALA A 109 3.12 -15.27 -12.72
C ALA A 109 2.41 -16.59 -12.39
N GLU A 110 1.07 -16.64 -12.49
CA GLU A 110 0.23 -17.81 -12.15
C GLU A 110 0.50 -18.32 -10.71
N ALA A 111 0.85 -17.40 -9.79
CA ALA A 111 1.12 -17.71 -8.40
C ALA A 111 -0.17 -18.01 -7.61
N ASP A 112 -0.04 -18.75 -6.50
CA ASP A 112 -1.12 -18.93 -5.55
C ASP A 112 -1.36 -17.63 -4.78
N LEU A 113 -2.51 -17.00 -5.01
CA LEU A 113 -2.86 -15.70 -4.43
C LEU A 113 -3.18 -15.80 -2.94
N ASP A 114 -3.75 -16.91 -2.51
CA ASP A 114 -4.12 -17.11 -1.11
C ASP A 114 -2.85 -17.38 -0.28
N GLU A 115 -1.95 -18.25 -0.76
CA GLU A 115 -0.64 -18.48 -0.14
C GLU A 115 0.19 -17.19 -0.04
N ALA A 116 0.31 -16.43 -1.13
CA ALA A 116 1.06 -15.17 -1.13
C ALA A 116 0.46 -14.13 -0.18
N THR A 117 -0.88 -14.10 -0.04
CA THR A 117 -1.56 -13.20 0.90
C THR A 117 -1.35 -13.64 2.34
N ASP A 118 -1.41 -14.93 2.62
CA ASP A 118 -1.16 -15.47 3.96
C ASP A 118 0.30 -15.25 4.39
N ASP A 119 1.27 -15.43 3.51
CA ASP A 119 2.69 -15.10 3.75
C ASP A 119 2.87 -13.62 4.09
N LEU A 120 2.19 -12.72 3.35
CA LEU A 120 2.21 -11.29 3.63
C LEU A 120 1.63 -10.98 5.02
N VAL A 121 0.51 -11.59 5.38
CA VAL A 121 -0.14 -11.41 6.68
C VAL A 121 0.78 -11.93 7.80
N MET A 122 1.39 -13.10 7.63
CA MET A 122 2.34 -13.65 8.61
C MET A 122 3.56 -12.75 8.79
N ALA A 123 4.05 -12.12 7.72
CA ALA A 123 5.18 -11.19 7.79
C ALA A 123 4.88 -9.91 8.58
N LEU A 124 3.60 -9.57 8.78
CA LEU A 124 3.18 -8.43 9.60
C LEU A 124 3.11 -8.77 11.09
N ASP A 125 3.01 -10.05 11.43
CA ASP A 125 2.93 -10.46 12.84
C ASP A 125 4.26 -10.17 13.55
N GLY A 126 4.20 -9.33 14.58
CA GLY A 126 5.40 -8.89 15.30
C GLY A 126 6.33 -7.96 14.51
N TYR A 127 5.91 -7.41 13.37
CA TYR A 127 6.72 -6.46 12.62
C TYR A 127 7.02 -5.20 13.45
N GLY A 128 8.31 -4.89 13.62
CA GLY A 128 8.77 -3.88 14.60
C GLY A 128 8.64 -2.43 14.19
N ALA A 129 8.14 -2.12 12.97
CA ALA A 129 7.99 -0.76 12.46
C ALA A 129 6.62 -0.57 11.79
N PRO A 130 6.08 0.66 11.71
CA PRO A 130 4.83 0.91 11.02
C PRO A 130 4.90 0.58 9.52
N VAL A 131 3.84 -0.07 9.00
CA VAL A 131 3.69 -0.37 7.58
C VAL A 131 2.44 0.31 7.04
N VAL A 132 2.59 1.04 5.93
CA VAL A 132 1.50 1.66 5.19
C VAL A 132 1.35 0.95 3.85
N PHE A 133 0.20 0.39 3.59
CA PHE A 133 -0.14 -0.22 2.30
C PHE A 133 -1.01 0.72 1.48
N VAL A 134 -0.72 0.80 0.18
CA VAL A 134 -1.57 1.46 -0.81
C VAL A 134 -2.27 0.40 -1.64
N SER A 135 -3.58 0.51 -1.81
CA SER A 135 -4.35 -0.38 -2.68
C SER A 135 -5.46 0.37 -3.43
N ASN A 136 -5.77 -0.11 -4.63
CA ASN A 136 -6.90 0.43 -5.38
C ASN A 136 -8.21 -0.23 -4.95
N GLU A 137 -9.27 0.60 -4.88
CA GLU A 137 -10.63 0.12 -4.90
C GLU A 137 -11.10 0.04 -6.36
N VAL A 138 -11.27 -1.18 -6.87
CA VAL A 138 -11.65 -1.45 -8.27
C VAL A 138 -13.07 -2.01 -8.41
N GLY A 139 -13.73 -2.31 -7.29
CA GLY A 139 -15.06 -2.94 -7.25
C GLY A 139 -16.22 -1.98 -7.45
N LEU A 140 -16.02 -0.67 -7.27
CA LEU A 140 -17.06 0.35 -7.38
C LEU A 140 -17.38 0.80 -8.82
N GLY A 141 -16.66 0.28 -9.81
CA GLY A 141 -16.84 0.60 -11.22
C GLY A 141 -17.78 -0.37 -11.95
N LEU A 142 -17.81 -0.24 -13.29
CA LEU A 142 -18.54 -1.16 -14.17
C LEU A 142 -17.94 -2.57 -14.09
N VAL A 143 -18.81 -3.57 -14.31
CA VAL A 143 -18.37 -4.96 -14.38
C VAL A 143 -17.47 -5.15 -15.60
N PRO A 144 -16.22 -5.66 -15.44
CA PRO A 144 -15.33 -5.88 -16.57
C PRO A 144 -15.89 -6.87 -17.58
N GLU A 145 -15.71 -6.57 -18.86
CA GLU A 145 -16.22 -7.43 -19.96
C GLU A 145 -15.46 -8.76 -20.05
N THR A 146 -14.17 -8.76 -19.75
CA THR A 146 -13.33 -9.95 -19.87
C THR A 146 -13.38 -10.83 -18.60
N PRO A 147 -13.29 -12.17 -18.73
CA PRO A 147 -13.20 -13.06 -17.58
C PRO A 147 -12.01 -12.74 -16.67
N LEU A 148 -10.85 -12.42 -17.25
CA LEU A 148 -9.65 -12.04 -16.50
C LEU A 148 -9.88 -10.76 -15.69
N GLY A 149 -10.51 -9.75 -16.28
CA GLY A 149 -10.84 -8.52 -15.55
C GLY A 149 -11.79 -8.75 -14.37
N ARG A 150 -12.77 -9.65 -14.52
CA ARG A 150 -13.67 -10.04 -13.40
C ARG A 150 -12.91 -10.79 -12.31
N ALA A 151 -12.06 -11.75 -12.70
CA ALA A 151 -11.23 -12.49 -11.76
C ALA A 151 -10.29 -11.57 -10.97
N PHE A 152 -9.63 -10.62 -11.65
CA PHE A 152 -8.79 -9.61 -11.02
C PHE A 152 -9.58 -8.74 -10.04
N ARG A 153 -10.75 -8.21 -10.46
CA ARG A 153 -11.60 -7.38 -9.59
C ARG A 153 -11.99 -8.13 -8.32
N ASP A 154 -12.39 -9.39 -8.46
CA ASP A 154 -12.84 -10.21 -7.34
C ASP A 154 -11.67 -10.60 -6.41
N ALA A 155 -10.51 -10.91 -6.98
CA ALA A 155 -9.28 -11.16 -6.20
C ALA A 155 -8.82 -9.90 -5.45
N GLN A 156 -8.85 -8.73 -6.11
CA GLN A 156 -8.52 -7.45 -5.47
C GLN A 156 -9.44 -7.12 -4.30
N GLY A 157 -10.74 -7.40 -4.45
CA GLY A 157 -11.71 -7.23 -3.36
C GLY A 157 -11.40 -8.13 -2.16
N ARG A 158 -11.08 -9.42 -2.39
CA ARG A 158 -10.67 -10.34 -1.32
C ARG A 158 -9.38 -9.89 -0.62
N LEU A 159 -8.36 -9.51 -1.40
CA LEU A 159 -7.12 -8.99 -0.85
C LEU A 159 -7.36 -7.73 0.01
N ASN A 160 -8.17 -6.78 -0.48
CA ASN A 160 -8.50 -5.56 0.27
C ASN A 160 -9.22 -5.89 1.59
N MET A 161 -10.17 -6.83 1.58
CA MET A 161 -10.85 -7.28 2.80
C MET A 161 -9.86 -7.93 3.79
N ARG A 162 -9.02 -8.85 3.32
CA ARG A 162 -8.02 -9.52 4.16
C ARG A 162 -7.05 -8.54 4.80
N MET A 163 -6.55 -7.58 4.00
CA MET A 163 -5.65 -6.54 4.51
C MET A 163 -6.35 -5.54 5.44
N ALA A 164 -7.63 -5.23 5.21
CA ALA A 164 -8.41 -4.38 6.10
C ALA A 164 -8.69 -5.05 7.46
N GLU A 165 -8.80 -6.38 7.51
CA GLU A 165 -8.89 -7.14 8.77
C GLU A 165 -7.62 -7.00 9.60
N GLN A 166 -6.45 -7.10 8.98
CA GLN A 166 -5.15 -6.98 9.62
C GLN A 166 -4.82 -5.54 10.03
N ALA A 167 -5.19 -4.56 9.21
CA ALA A 167 -4.88 -3.17 9.47
C ALA A 167 -5.50 -2.66 10.78
N ASP A 168 -4.75 -1.86 11.53
CA ASP A 168 -5.25 -1.09 12.67
C ASP A 168 -6.00 0.14 12.19
N ARG A 169 -5.56 0.72 11.07
CA ARG A 169 -6.20 1.88 10.45
C ARG A 169 -6.49 1.62 8.98
N VAL A 170 -7.71 1.96 8.55
CA VAL A 170 -8.13 1.90 7.14
C VAL A 170 -8.66 3.27 6.72
N ILE A 171 -8.10 3.82 5.66
CA ILE A 171 -8.46 5.13 5.10
C ILE A 171 -8.90 4.94 3.65
N LEU A 172 -10.07 5.47 3.30
CA LEU A 172 -10.52 5.58 1.91
C LEU A 172 -10.25 6.98 1.39
N MET A 173 -9.49 7.09 0.30
CA MET A 173 -9.23 8.36 -0.37
C MET A 173 -10.24 8.59 -1.48
N ALA A 174 -11.01 9.66 -1.39
CA ALA A 174 -11.93 10.12 -2.42
C ALA A 174 -11.71 11.60 -2.69
N ALA A 175 -11.51 11.98 -3.95
CA ALA A 175 -11.31 13.39 -4.37
C ALA A 175 -10.21 14.13 -3.57
N GLY A 176 -9.13 13.45 -3.19
CA GLY A 176 -8.04 14.01 -2.39
C GLY A 176 -8.33 14.09 -0.89
N LEU A 177 -9.51 13.69 -0.45
CA LEU A 177 -9.94 13.74 0.95
C LEU A 177 -9.87 12.36 1.60
N PRO A 178 -9.31 12.23 2.82
CA PRO A 178 -9.30 10.99 3.56
C PRO A 178 -10.63 10.78 4.30
N LEU A 179 -11.20 9.59 4.15
CA LEU A 179 -12.30 9.10 4.96
C LEU A 179 -11.78 7.96 5.85
N LEU A 180 -11.83 8.14 7.15
CA LEU A 180 -11.43 7.12 8.12
C LEU A 180 -12.54 6.06 8.20
N MET A 181 -12.20 4.81 7.84
CA MET A 181 -13.13 3.67 7.87
C MET A 181 -12.93 2.80 9.12
N LYS A 182 -11.68 2.69 9.58
CA LYS A 182 -11.30 1.91 10.76
C LYS A 182 -10.15 2.61 11.48
N ASP A 183 -10.21 2.68 12.79
CA ASP A 183 -9.11 3.14 13.65
C ASP A 183 -9.17 2.36 14.96
N ARG A 184 -8.31 1.36 15.10
CA ARG A 184 -8.14 0.65 16.37
C ARG A 184 -7.19 1.47 17.24
N PRO A 185 -7.50 1.69 18.52
CA PRO A 185 -6.54 2.33 19.42
C PRO A 185 -5.26 1.49 19.47
N VAL A 186 -4.12 2.16 19.35
CA VAL A 186 -2.81 1.51 19.54
C VAL A 186 -2.82 0.99 20.99
N ARG A 187 -2.71 -0.33 21.17
CA ARG A 187 -2.56 -0.90 22.49
C ARG A 187 -1.25 -0.40 23.08
N ALA A 188 -1.36 0.27 24.23
CA ALA A 188 -0.23 0.75 25.00
C ALA A 188 0.61 -0.43 25.54
#